data_b71aa14c4fa6ef138d453d064edfce4f
#
_entry.id   b71aa14c4fa6ef138d453d064edfce4f
#
_cell.length_a   1.000
_cell.length_b   1.000
_cell.length_c   1.000
_cell.angle_alpha   90.00
_cell.angle_beta   90.00
_cell.angle_gamma   90.00
#
_symmetry.space_group_name_H-M   'P 1'
#
loop_
_entity.id
_entity.type
_entity.pdbx_description
1 polymer ?
#
loop_
_entity_poly.entity_id
_entity_poly.type
_entity_poly.pdbx_seq_one_letter_code
_entity_poly.pdbx_strand_id
1 'polypeptide(L)'
;MTIETRYNVPAGYKRVAVENGSFADFLRKQKLKPYGEKALYYNGQAKRSEGVYDSVINVEIGDRDLHQCADAIMLIRAEYFYQKKEYDKINFNFVSGFNAQYSKWIQGYRINPNGKGSYYKKTSPSNTYKDFRSFMNIVFGYAGTLSMEKEMKPQSLENMKIGDVFIMGGSPGHAVIIVDMAENDKGEKIFMLAQSYMPAQQTQILINPADRNMGVWYSLKGKTVLETPEWRFPLEKLRKF
;
A
#
# COMPACT_ATOMS: atom_id res chain seq x y z
N MET A 1 -10.94 -15.95 -1.39
CA MET A 1 -11.64 -14.83 -0.73
C MET A 1 -10.93 -13.52 -1.02
N THR A 2 -11.66 -12.41 -1.06
CA THR A 2 -11.12 -11.04 -1.17
C THR A 2 -11.35 -10.30 0.15
N ILE A 3 -10.82 -9.07 0.28
CA ILE A 3 -11.09 -8.22 1.43
C ILE A 3 -12.60 -8.05 1.62
N GLU A 4 -13.31 -7.66 0.56
CA GLU A 4 -14.75 -7.44 0.58
C GLU A 4 -15.57 -8.67 1.02
N THR A 5 -15.17 -9.87 0.60
CA THR A 5 -15.92 -11.10 0.87
C THR A 5 -15.54 -11.77 2.18
N ARG A 6 -14.44 -11.39 2.81
CA ARG A 6 -14.00 -11.93 4.10
C ARG A 6 -14.59 -11.17 5.27
N TYR A 7 -14.65 -9.85 5.17
CA TYR A 7 -15.01 -8.99 6.30
C TYR A 7 -16.43 -8.45 6.15
N ASN A 8 -17.27 -8.76 7.11
CA ASN A 8 -18.57 -8.12 7.23
C ASN A 8 -18.41 -6.67 7.72
N VAL A 9 -19.33 -5.82 7.30
CA VAL A 9 -19.45 -4.46 7.82
C VAL A 9 -20.13 -4.51 9.19
N PRO A 10 -19.63 -3.79 10.21
CA PRO A 10 -20.29 -3.69 11.51
C PRO A 10 -21.74 -3.21 11.40
N ALA A 11 -22.57 -3.64 12.35
CA ALA A 11 -23.98 -3.23 12.39
C ALA A 11 -24.13 -1.70 12.41
N GLY A 12 -25.09 -1.18 11.63
CA GLY A 12 -25.33 0.26 11.48
C GLY A 12 -24.45 0.97 10.45
N TYR A 13 -23.51 0.26 9.79
CA TYR A 13 -22.69 0.80 8.73
C TYR A 13 -22.98 0.12 7.39
N LYS A 14 -22.74 0.83 6.30
CA LYS A 14 -22.81 0.32 4.92
C LYS A 14 -21.52 0.66 4.20
N ARG A 15 -20.98 -0.27 3.40
CA ARG A 15 -19.81 0.03 2.55
C ARG A 15 -20.09 1.24 1.67
N VAL A 16 -19.13 2.15 1.61
CA VAL A 16 -19.20 3.27 0.66
C VAL A 16 -19.23 2.72 -0.77
N ALA A 17 -20.04 3.32 -1.62
CA ALA A 17 -20.09 2.96 -3.02
C ALA A 17 -18.74 3.27 -3.69
N VAL A 18 -18.28 2.39 -4.56
CA VAL A 18 -17.08 2.58 -5.38
C VAL A 18 -17.42 2.32 -6.85
N GLU A 19 -16.77 3.07 -7.73
CA GLU A 19 -16.90 2.84 -9.17
C GLU A 19 -16.22 1.53 -9.55
N ASN A 20 -16.89 0.70 -10.34
CA ASN A 20 -16.34 -0.57 -10.81
C ASN A 20 -15.08 -0.34 -11.65
N GLY A 21 -14.01 -1.11 -11.38
CA GLY A 21 -12.72 -0.96 -12.01
C GLY A 21 -11.90 0.25 -11.55
N SER A 22 -12.37 1.02 -10.54
CA SER A 22 -11.57 2.06 -9.88
C SER A 22 -10.47 1.47 -9.01
N PHE A 23 -9.53 2.30 -8.57
CA PHE A 23 -8.49 1.85 -7.62
C PHE A 23 -9.08 1.39 -6.28
N ALA A 24 -10.15 2.03 -5.82
CA ALA A 24 -10.87 1.62 -4.62
C ALA A 24 -11.52 0.23 -4.77
N ASP A 25 -12.14 -0.05 -5.91
CA ASP A 25 -12.68 -1.37 -6.25
C ASP A 25 -11.58 -2.43 -6.33
N PHE A 26 -10.45 -2.09 -6.94
CA PHE A 26 -9.28 -2.97 -7.01
C PHE A 26 -8.71 -3.31 -5.63
N LEU A 27 -8.60 -2.33 -4.73
CA LEU A 27 -8.15 -2.55 -3.35
C LEU A 27 -9.08 -3.50 -2.59
N ARG A 28 -10.38 -3.24 -2.64
CA ARG A 28 -11.41 -4.06 -1.99
C ARG A 28 -11.41 -5.51 -2.48
N LYS A 29 -11.05 -5.72 -3.74
CA LYS A 29 -10.98 -7.04 -4.41
C LYS A 29 -9.62 -7.74 -4.26
N GLN A 30 -8.67 -7.18 -3.49
CA GLN A 30 -7.41 -7.87 -3.24
C GLN A 30 -7.66 -9.25 -2.63
N LYS A 31 -7.02 -10.26 -3.22
CA LYS A 31 -7.11 -11.64 -2.76
C LYS A 31 -6.37 -11.81 -1.44
N LEU A 32 -6.98 -12.51 -0.52
CA LEU A 32 -6.38 -12.87 0.76
C LEU A 32 -5.93 -14.32 0.76
N LYS A 33 -4.88 -14.63 1.47
CA LYS A 33 -4.48 -16.00 1.78
C LYS A 33 -5.55 -16.71 2.60
N PRO A 34 -5.55 -18.04 2.70
CA PRO A 34 -6.42 -18.78 3.62
C PRO A 34 -6.39 -18.17 5.03
N TYR A 35 -7.54 -18.20 5.71
CA TYR A 35 -7.63 -17.65 7.07
C TYR A 35 -6.68 -18.39 8.02
N GLY A 36 -6.01 -17.64 8.90
CA GLY A 36 -5.04 -18.17 9.85
C GLY A 36 -3.62 -18.37 9.29
N GLU A 37 -3.39 -18.19 7.98
CA GLU A 37 -2.03 -18.20 7.46
C GLU A 37 -1.23 -17.01 8.00
N LYS A 38 -0.01 -17.32 8.46
CA LYS A 38 0.92 -16.30 8.96
C LYS A 38 1.55 -15.52 7.81
N ALA A 39 1.76 -14.23 8.04
CA ALA A 39 2.58 -13.42 7.16
C ALA A 39 4.01 -13.91 7.18
N LEU A 40 4.64 -13.97 6.00
CA LEU A 40 6.04 -14.36 5.86
C LEU A 40 6.91 -13.12 5.63
N TYR A 41 8.10 -13.15 6.22
CA TYR A 41 9.19 -12.27 5.84
C TYR A 41 9.76 -12.68 4.47
N TYR A 42 10.55 -11.79 3.85
CA TYR A 42 11.22 -12.04 2.57
C TYR A 42 12.09 -13.31 2.54
N ASN A 43 12.59 -13.75 3.70
CA ASN A 43 13.40 -14.96 3.85
C ASN A 43 12.57 -16.23 4.12
N GLY A 44 11.25 -16.18 3.97
CA GLY A 44 10.33 -17.29 4.18
C GLY A 44 9.97 -17.61 5.63
N GLN A 45 10.56 -16.91 6.61
CA GLN A 45 10.21 -17.11 8.01
C GLN A 45 8.86 -16.48 8.34
N ALA A 46 8.07 -17.12 9.19
CA ALA A 46 6.79 -16.59 9.63
C ALA A 46 6.99 -15.40 10.60
N LYS A 47 6.18 -14.35 10.41
CA LYS A 47 6.11 -13.23 11.35
C LYS A 47 5.68 -13.75 12.73
N ARG A 48 6.46 -13.40 13.76
CA ARG A 48 6.24 -13.90 15.13
C ARG A 48 5.30 -13.00 15.94
N SER A 49 5.10 -11.73 15.52
CA SER A 49 4.24 -10.78 16.24
C SER A 49 2.78 -11.23 16.19
N GLU A 50 2.15 -11.34 17.35
CA GLU A 50 0.72 -11.64 17.49
C GLU A 50 -0.08 -10.35 17.69
N GLY A 51 -1.38 -10.38 17.32
CA GLY A 51 -2.28 -9.24 17.52
C GLY A 51 -2.02 -8.04 16.61
N VAL A 52 -1.21 -8.19 15.55
CA VAL A 52 -0.89 -7.13 14.60
C VAL A 52 -1.87 -7.13 13.43
N TYR A 53 -2.20 -8.30 12.91
CA TYR A 53 -3.01 -8.46 11.71
C TYR A 53 -3.98 -9.62 11.83
N ASP A 54 -5.04 -9.57 11.04
CA ASP A 54 -6.02 -10.64 10.91
C ASP A 54 -5.73 -11.53 9.68
N SER A 55 -5.40 -10.92 8.56
CA SER A 55 -5.22 -11.63 7.28
C SER A 55 -4.03 -11.08 6.50
N VAL A 56 -3.58 -11.87 5.54
CA VAL A 56 -2.46 -11.57 4.64
C VAL A 56 -2.97 -11.43 3.21
N ILE A 57 -2.60 -10.36 2.52
CA ILE A 57 -2.87 -10.17 1.10
C ILE A 57 -1.99 -11.14 0.31
N ASN A 58 -2.59 -11.88 -0.63
CA ASN A 58 -1.91 -12.88 -1.42
C ASN A 58 -1.12 -12.23 -2.58
N VAL A 59 -0.01 -11.58 -2.23
CA VAL A 59 0.93 -10.96 -3.17
C VAL A 59 2.32 -11.52 -2.90
N GLU A 60 3.03 -11.86 -3.96
CA GLU A 60 4.43 -12.27 -3.86
C GLU A 60 5.31 -11.04 -3.59
N ILE A 61 6.24 -11.16 -2.65
CA ILE A 61 7.11 -10.06 -2.23
C ILE A 61 8.57 -10.25 -2.67
N GLY A 62 8.90 -11.41 -3.25
CA GLY A 62 10.28 -11.80 -3.57
C GLY A 62 11.06 -12.28 -2.35
N ASP A 63 12.36 -12.47 -2.55
CA ASP A 63 13.31 -13.06 -1.59
C ASP A 63 14.34 -12.06 -1.03
N ARG A 64 14.10 -10.77 -1.26
CA ARG A 64 14.98 -9.67 -0.84
C ARG A 64 14.27 -8.76 0.14
N ASP A 65 15.04 -8.14 1.05
CA ASP A 65 14.52 -7.16 2.01
C ASP A 65 14.19 -5.81 1.33
N LEU A 66 13.17 -5.84 0.44
CA LEU A 66 12.76 -4.70 -0.38
C LEU A 66 11.28 -4.35 -0.24
N HIS A 67 10.39 -5.32 -0.04
CA HIS A 67 8.95 -5.07 0.05
C HIS A 67 8.57 -4.61 1.47
N GLN A 68 8.93 -3.37 1.82
CA GLN A 68 8.61 -2.75 3.10
C GLN A 68 7.32 -1.91 3.00
N CYS A 69 7.04 -1.06 3.99
CA CYS A 69 5.74 -0.37 4.11
C CYS A 69 5.37 0.48 2.88
N ALA A 70 6.24 1.38 2.43
CA ALA A 70 5.99 2.20 1.25
C ALA A 70 5.97 1.36 -0.03
N ASP A 71 6.81 0.35 -0.12
CA ASP A 71 6.96 -0.51 -1.29
C ASP A 71 5.71 -1.33 -1.56
N ALA A 72 5.05 -1.80 -0.50
CA ALA A 72 3.76 -2.47 -0.60
C ALA A 72 2.69 -1.57 -1.23
N ILE A 73 2.64 -0.31 -0.83
CA ILE A 73 1.68 0.67 -1.36
C ILE A 73 2.01 1.01 -2.81
N MET A 74 3.29 1.24 -3.11
CA MET A 74 3.75 1.50 -4.48
C MET A 74 3.46 0.29 -5.39
N LEU A 75 3.68 -0.93 -4.91
CA LEU A 75 3.39 -2.14 -5.68
C LEU A 75 1.89 -2.27 -5.98
N ILE A 76 1.03 -2.18 -4.97
CA ILE A 76 -0.43 -2.31 -5.16
C ILE A 76 -0.95 -1.27 -6.16
N ARG A 77 -0.47 -0.04 -6.08
CA ARG A 77 -0.83 1.00 -7.03
C ARG A 77 -0.30 0.72 -8.45
N ALA A 78 0.93 0.27 -8.57
CA ALA A 78 1.53 -0.09 -9.85
C ALA A 78 0.84 -1.30 -10.49
N GLU A 79 0.47 -2.31 -9.71
CA GLU A 79 -0.30 -3.48 -10.17
C GLU A 79 -1.66 -3.06 -10.77
N TYR A 80 -2.36 -2.13 -10.13
CA TYR A 80 -3.60 -1.58 -10.65
C TYR A 80 -3.43 -0.99 -12.05
N PHE A 81 -2.44 -0.12 -12.25
CA PHE A 81 -2.18 0.48 -13.55
C PHE A 81 -1.61 -0.51 -14.55
N TYR A 82 -0.81 -1.47 -14.10
CA TYR A 82 -0.28 -2.53 -14.97
C TYR A 82 -1.41 -3.39 -15.55
N GLN A 83 -2.38 -3.80 -14.74
CA GLN A 83 -3.55 -4.57 -15.19
C GLN A 83 -4.41 -3.78 -16.18
N LYS A 84 -4.51 -2.46 -15.99
CA LYS A 84 -5.22 -1.55 -16.92
C LYS A 84 -4.39 -1.20 -18.16
N LYS A 85 -3.14 -1.64 -18.26
CA LYS A 85 -2.18 -1.26 -19.30
C LYS A 85 -1.92 0.26 -19.39
N GLU A 86 -2.14 0.96 -18.28
CA GLU A 86 -1.91 2.40 -18.15
C GLU A 86 -0.46 2.66 -17.68
N TYR A 87 0.49 2.20 -18.47
CA TYR A 87 1.92 2.14 -18.10
C TYR A 87 2.55 3.51 -17.83
N ASP A 88 2.04 4.56 -18.44
CA ASP A 88 2.52 5.93 -18.24
C ASP A 88 2.18 6.46 -16.83
N LYS A 89 1.18 5.87 -16.16
CA LYS A 89 0.81 6.19 -14.78
C LYS A 89 1.68 5.47 -13.74
N ILE A 90 2.54 4.54 -14.17
CA ILE A 90 3.47 3.83 -13.30
C ILE A 90 4.80 4.59 -13.28
N ASN A 91 4.93 5.48 -12.32
CA ASN A 91 6.16 6.25 -12.11
C ASN A 91 6.30 6.60 -10.62
N PHE A 92 7.56 6.71 -10.16
CA PHE A 92 7.89 6.95 -8.75
C PHE A 92 9.17 7.79 -8.66
N ASN A 93 9.20 8.75 -7.75
CA ASN A 93 10.42 9.50 -7.49
C ASN A 93 11.30 8.75 -6.49
N PHE A 94 12.57 8.63 -6.82
CA PHE A 94 13.59 8.19 -5.88
C PHE A 94 13.84 9.28 -4.81
N VAL A 95 14.47 8.92 -3.72
CA VAL A 95 14.87 9.90 -2.70
C VAL A 95 15.80 10.98 -3.29
N SER A 96 16.58 10.64 -4.33
CA SER A 96 17.41 11.60 -5.09
C SER A 96 16.61 12.62 -5.92
N GLY A 97 15.30 12.43 -6.07
CA GLY A 97 14.42 13.22 -6.96
C GLY A 97 14.34 12.69 -8.40
N PHE A 98 15.07 11.61 -8.75
CA PHE A 98 14.95 10.99 -10.06
C PHE A 98 13.56 10.35 -10.26
N ASN A 99 12.89 10.67 -11.35
CA ASN A 99 11.60 10.06 -11.68
C ASN A 99 11.79 8.75 -12.48
N ALA A 100 11.54 7.63 -11.83
CA ALA A 100 11.56 6.30 -12.43
C ALA A 100 10.22 6.04 -13.14
N GLN A 101 10.24 5.91 -14.47
CA GLN A 101 9.07 5.73 -15.33
C GLN A 101 9.06 4.34 -15.94
N TYR A 102 7.97 3.59 -15.73
CA TYR A 102 7.82 2.26 -16.32
C TYR A 102 7.68 2.33 -17.85
N SER A 103 7.09 3.38 -18.39
CA SER A 103 6.98 3.59 -19.83
C SER A 103 8.35 3.68 -20.55
N LYS A 104 9.39 4.15 -19.87
CA LYS A 104 10.77 4.07 -20.39
C LYS A 104 11.37 2.66 -20.23
N TRP A 105 11.05 1.99 -19.12
CA TRP A 105 11.53 0.64 -18.88
C TRP A 105 11.04 -0.35 -19.94
N ILE A 106 9.75 -0.31 -20.31
CA ILE A 106 9.19 -1.18 -21.35
C ILE A 106 9.80 -0.94 -22.72
N GLN A 107 10.35 0.24 -22.99
CA GLN A 107 11.09 0.55 -24.21
C GLN A 107 12.52 -0.03 -24.21
N GLY A 108 12.93 -0.73 -23.14
CA GLY A 108 14.24 -1.34 -22.99
C GLY A 108 15.30 -0.44 -22.35
N TYR A 109 14.89 0.68 -21.76
CA TYR A 109 15.78 1.47 -20.90
C TYR A 109 15.92 0.82 -19.54
N ARG A 110 17.06 1.07 -18.89
CA ARG A 110 17.31 0.71 -17.49
C ARG A 110 17.76 1.95 -16.74
N ILE A 111 17.74 1.87 -15.41
CA ILE A 111 18.06 2.99 -14.55
C ILE A 111 19.42 2.75 -13.91
N ASN A 112 20.32 3.73 -14.07
CA ASN A 112 21.52 3.87 -13.22
C ASN A 112 21.12 4.79 -12.05
N PRO A 113 21.05 4.29 -10.81
CA PRO A 113 20.56 5.06 -9.67
C PRO A 113 21.64 5.97 -9.07
N ASN A 114 22.90 5.89 -9.53
CA ASN A 114 24.00 6.65 -8.99
C ASN A 114 23.83 8.16 -9.26
N GLY A 115 24.25 8.98 -8.30
CA GLY A 115 24.09 10.43 -8.35
C GLY A 115 22.62 10.84 -8.36
N LYS A 116 22.22 11.67 -9.32
CA LYS A 116 20.81 12.08 -9.49
C LYS A 116 19.94 11.02 -10.16
N GLY A 117 20.53 9.96 -10.69
CA GLY A 117 19.87 8.96 -11.51
C GLY A 117 19.88 9.29 -13.01
N SER A 118 19.91 8.25 -13.86
CA SER A 118 19.86 8.40 -15.32
C SER A 118 19.30 7.15 -15.99
N TYR A 119 18.81 7.30 -17.23
CA TYR A 119 18.41 6.18 -18.09
C TYR A 119 19.54 5.82 -19.07
N TYR A 120 19.66 4.51 -19.37
CA TYR A 120 20.50 4.02 -20.45
C TYR A 120 19.80 2.88 -21.18
N LYS A 121 20.00 2.79 -22.50
CA LYS A 121 19.44 1.72 -23.33
C LYS A 121 20.20 0.42 -23.07
N LYS A 122 19.50 -0.67 -22.76
CA LYS A 122 20.14 -1.95 -22.42
C LYS A 122 19.56 -3.15 -23.14
N THR A 123 18.25 -3.18 -23.39
CA THR A 123 17.55 -4.35 -23.94
C THR A 123 16.59 -3.96 -25.06
N SER A 124 16.07 -4.96 -25.77
CA SER A 124 14.88 -4.78 -26.59
C SER A 124 13.67 -4.39 -25.73
N PRO A 125 12.63 -3.77 -26.32
CA PRO A 125 11.40 -3.47 -25.63
C PRO A 125 10.73 -4.74 -25.06
N SER A 126 10.19 -4.65 -23.84
CA SER A 126 9.47 -5.74 -23.19
C SER A 126 8.57 -5.19 -22.08
N ASN A 127 7.35 -5.75 -21.96
CA ASN A 127 6.37 -5.41 -20.92
C ASN A 127 5.84 -6.64 -20.20
N THR A 128 6.63 -7.72 -20.12
CA THR A 128 6.25 -8.91 -19.36
C THR A 128 6.10 -8.59 -17.86
N TYR A 129 5.31 -9.38 -17.16
CA TYR A 129 5.16 -9.22 -15.71
C TYR A 129 6.49 -9.37 -14.96
N LYS A 130 7.40 -10.22 -15.46
CA LYS A 130 8.77 -10.33 -14.93
C LYS A 130 9.54 -9.02 -15.06
N ASP A 131 9.43 -8.32 -16.20
CA ASP A 131 10.06 -7.01 -16.39
C ASP A 131 9.44 -5.94 -15.49
N PHE A 132 8.12 -5.97 -15.32
CA PHE A 132 7.42 -5.10 -14.39
C PHE A 132 7.93 -5.31 -12.95
N ARG A 133 8.03 -6.53 -12.47
CA ARG A 133 8.58 -6.84 -11.14
C ARG A 133 10.06 -6.42 -11.01
N SER A 134 10.83 -6.56 -12.09
CA SER A 134 12.22 -6.10 -12.13
C SER A 134 12.33 -4.57 -12.01
N PHE A 135 11.41 -3.83 -12.65
CA PHE A 135 11.28 -2.38 -12.46
C PHE A 135 10.92 -2.02 -11.02
N MET A 136 9.92 -2.68 -10.44
CA MET A 136 9.52 -2.43 -9.06
C MET A 136 10.64 -2.70 -8.06
N ASN A 137 11.46 -3.72 -8.27
CA ASN A 137 12.64 -3.98 -7.42
C ASN A 137 13.67 -2.85 -7.44
N ILE A 138 13.82 -2.14 -8.57
CA ILE A 138 14.65 -0.93 -8.62
C ILE A 138 13.97 0.21 -7.85
N VAL A 139 12.66 0.39 -8.03
CA VAL A 139 11.89 1.40 -7.30
C VAL A 139 12.05 1.21 -5.79
N PHE A 140 11.86 -0.01 -5.28
CA PHE A 140 11.96 -0.33 -3.86
C PHE A 140 13.37 -0.06 -3.28
N GLY A 141 14.40 -0.19 -4.08
CA GLY A 141 15.77 0.10 -3.63
C GLY A 141 16.09 1.59 -3.46
N TYR A 142 15.31 2.50 -4.08
CA TYR A 142 15.68 3.91 -4.17
C TYR A 142 14.55 4.90 -3.88
N ALA A 143 13.31 4.45 -3.85
CA ALA A 143 12.15 5.18 -3.33
C ALA A 143 11.82 4.69 -1.90
N GLY A 144 10.96 5.40 -1.20
CA GLY A 144 10.52 5.01 0.14
C GLY A 144 9.54 6.03 0.70
N THR A 145 9.26 5.97 2.01
CA THR A 145 8.31 6.87 2.67
C THR A 145 8.64 8.35 2.45
N LEU A 146 9.92 8.71 2.45
CA LEU A 146 10.36 10.10 2.28
C LEU A 146 10.02 10.66 0.89
N SER A 147 10.29 9.92 -0.18
CA SER A 147 9.96 10.34 -1.55
C SER A 147 8.47 10.26 -1.80
N MET A 148 7.80 9.22 -1.31
CA MET A 148 6.35 9.03 -1.48
C MET A 148 5.54 10.12 -0.78
N GLU A 149 5.87 10.51 0.46
CA GLU A 149 5.17 11.61 1.16
C GLU A 149 5.30 12.93 0.41
N LYS A 150 6.45 13.21 -0.22
CA LYS A 150 6.68 14.43 -1.02
C LYS A 150 5.85 14.47 -2.30
N GLU A 151 5.56 13.32 -2.91
CA GLU A 151 4.75 13.22 -4.12
C GLU A 151 3.26 13.33 -3.83
N MET A 152 2.83 12.84 -2.68
CA MET A 152 1.42 12.80 -2.29
C MET A 152 0.91 14.16 -1.82
N LYS A 153 -0.37 14.41 -2.04
CA LYS A 153 -1.04 15.66 -1.62
C LYS A 153 -1.70 15.47 -0.25
N PRO A 154 -1.71 16.50 0.60
CA PRO A 154 -2.50 16.46 1.84
C PRO A 154 -3.97 16.13 1.56
N GLN A 155 -4.59 15.39 2.47
CA GLN A 155 -6.00 15.03 2.41
C GLN A 155 -6.67 15.34 3.74
N SER A 156 -7.89 15.90 3.71
CA SER A 156 -8.67 16.10 4.93
C SER A 156 -9.39 14.80 5.33
N LEU A 157 -9.63 14.63 6.64
CA LEU A 157 -10.36 13.47 7.15
C LEU A 157 -11.79 13.40 6.60
N GLU A 158 -12.42 14.55 6.41
CA GLU A 158 -13.76 14.66 5.82
C GLU A 158 -13.81 14.02 4.41
N ASN A 159 -12.78 14.32 3.59
CA ASN A 159 -12.65 13.82 2.22
C ASN A 159 -11.88 12.51 2.11
N MET A 160 -11.59 11.85 3.23
CA MET A 160 -10.89 10.55 3.28
C MET A 160 -11.60 9.51 2.44
N LYS A 161 -10.81 8.77 1.62
CA LYS A 161 -11.29 7.76 0.67
C LYS A 161 -10.45 6.49 0.71
N ILE A 162 -10.99 5.42 0.17
CA ILE A 162 -10.22 4.20 -0.11
C ILE A 162 -9.08 4.54 -1.09
N GLY A 163 -7.87 4.11 -0.76
CA GLY A 163 -6.64 4.42 -1.48
C GLY A 163 -5.84 5.58 -0.89
N ASP A 164 -6.41 6.36 0.04
CA ASP A 164 -5.64 7.33 0.81
C ASP A 164 -4.67 6.63 1.78
N VAL A 165 -3.61 7.31 2.15
CA VAL A 165 -2.47 6.75 2.89
C VAL A 165 -2.15 7.62 4.09
N PHE A 166 -2.05 7.03 5.27
CA PHE A 166 -1.35 7.66 6.37
C PHE A 166 0.14 7.39 6.23
N ILE A 167 0.95 8.45 6.15
CA ILE A 167 2.38 8.34 5.89
C ILE A 167 3.20 9.34 6.69
N MET A 168 4.28 8.84 7.27
CA MET A 168 5.35 9.64 7.86
C MET A 168 6.64 9.31 7.12
N GLY A 169 7.12 10.25 6.31
CA GLY A 169 8.38 10.14 5.60
C GLY A 169 9.56 10.33 6.54
N GLY A 170 10.58 9.49 6.41
CA GLY A 170 11.79 9.61 7.23
C GLY A 170 12.51 8.29 7.44
N SER A 171 13.46 8.32 8.39
CA SER A 171 14.16 7.15 8.91
C SER A 171 14.28 7.29 10.44
N PRO A 172 13.41 6.62 11.21
CA PRO A 172 12.36 5.72 10.74
C PRO A 172 11.18 6.46 10.09
N GLY A 173 10.53 5.79 9.13
CA GLY A 173 9.29 6.23 8.49
C GLY A 173 8.33 5.06 8.37
N HIS A 174 7.03 5.35 8.21
CA HIS A 174 6.03 4.29 8.01
C HIS A 174 4.85 4.79 7.19
N ALA A 175 4.14 3.84 6.54
CA ALA A 175 2.95 4.12 5.75
C ALA A 175 1.95 2.96 5.83
N VAL A 176 0.65 3.31 5.86
CA VAL A 176 -0.47 2.37 5.79
C VAL A 176 -1.51 2.90 4.81
N ILE A 177 -2.15 2.02 4.05
CA ILE A 177 -3.14 2.37 3.03
C ILE A 177 -4.54 1.96 3.46
N ILE A 178 -5.54 2.82 3.19
CA ILE A 178 -6.96 2.51 3.38
C ILE A 178 -7.42 1.59 2.24
N VAL A 179 -7.86 0.38 2.57
CA VAL A 179 -8.23 -0.65 1.58
C VAL A 179 -9.72 -0.91 1.47
N ASP A 180 -10.50 -0.55 2.48
CA ASP A 180 -11.96 -0.57 2.46
C ASP A 180 -12.53 0.49 3.40
N MET A 181 -13.78 0.89 3.20
CA MET A 181 -14.46 1.92 3.99
C MET A 181 -15.96 1.69 4.04
N ALA A 182 -16.55 2.01 5.18
CA ALA A 182 -18.00 2.03 5.39
C ALA A 182 -18.41 3.30 6.14
N GLU A 183 -19.67 3.67 6.02
CA GLU A 183 -20.25 4.87 6.61
C GLU A 183 -21.64 4.56 7.20
N ASN A 184 -21.98 5.21 8.30
CA ASN A 184 -23.31 5.11 8.89
C ASN A 184 -24.22 6.27 8.43
N ASP A 185 -25.50 6.22 8.81
CA ASP A 185 -26.48 7.23 8.43
C ASP A 185 -26.19 8.64 8.99
N LYS A 186 -25.21 8.77 9.91
CA LYS A 186 -24.74 10.05 10.46
C LYS A 186 -23.50 10.60 9.75
N GLY A 187 -23.02 9.93 8.71
CA GLY A 187 -21.78 10.28 8.01
C GLY A 187 -20.48 9.91 8.76
N GLU A 188 -20.58 9.08 9.81
CA GLU A 188 -19.40 8.59 10.52
C GLU A 188 -18.75 7.47 9.72
N LYS A 189 -17.46 7.62 9.43
CA LYS A 189 -16.69 6.68 8.62
C LYS A 189 -15.90 5.69 9.48
N ILE A 190 -15.89 4.45 9.03
CA ILE A 190 -14.96 3.41 9.48
C ILE A 190 -14.21 2.86 8.27
N PHE A 191 -12.98 2.39 8.49
CA PHE A 191 -12.11 1.95 7.41
C PHE A 191 -11.18 0.82 7.83
N MET A 192 -10.63 0.12 6.85
CA MET A 192 -9.65 -0.94 7.04
C MET A 192 -8.30 -0.51 6.51
N LEU A 193 -7.24 -0.94 7.17
CA LEU A 193 -5.87 -0.60 6.84
C LEU A 193 -5.08 -1.83 6.40
N ALA A 194 -4.19 -1.63 5.42
CA ALA A 194 -3.17 -2.60 5.06
C ALA A 194 -1.77 -2.00 5.18
N GLN A 195 -0.81 -2.84 5.56
CA GLN A 195 0.61 -2.52 5.61
C GLN A 195 1.49 -3.70 5.24
N SER A 196 2.72 -3.43 4.79
CA SER A 196 3.90 -4.23 5.07
C SER A 196 4.75 -3.52 6.14
N TYR A 197 5.86 -4.10 6.57
CA TYR A 197 6.73 -3.53 7.61
C TYR A 197 8.20 -3.90 7.38
N MET A 198 9.08 -3.47 8.27
CA MET A 198 10.50 -3.83 8.27
C MET A 198 10.78 -4.97 9.27
N PRO A 199 11.56 -5.98 8.94
CA PRO A 199 12.09 -6.33 7.60
C PRO A 199 10.96 -6.61 6.60
N ALA A 200 11.26 -6.60 5.28
CA ALA A 200 10.29 -6.84 4.22
C ALA A 200 9.44 -8.09 4.51
N GLN A 201 8.14 -7.93 4.40
CA GLN A 201 7.17 -8.94 4.77
C GLN A 201 5.90 -8.81 3.93
N GLN A 202 5.09 -9.85 3.91
CA GLN A 202 3.83 -9.85 3.17
C GLN A 202 2.88 -8.78 3.71
N THR A 203 2.12 -8.18 2.82
CA THR A 203 1.15 -7.12 3.16
C THR A 203 -0.01 -7.71 3.98
N GLN A 204 -0.39 -7.05 5.04
CA GLN A 204 -1.31 -7.52 6.08
C GLN A 204 -2.50 -6.57 6.22
N ILE A 205 -3.68 -7.12 6.55
CA ILE A 205 -4.84 -6.37 7.02
C ILE A 205 -4.72 -6.21 8.53
N LEU A 206 -4.62 -4.99 9.00
CA LEU A 206 -4.33 -4.68 10.40
C LEU A 206 -5.54 -4.87 11.31
N ILE A 207 -5.29 -5.38 12.51
CA ILE A 207 -6.26 -5.38 13.61
C ILE A 207 -6.28 -3.98 14.24
N ASN A 208 -7.46 -3.49 14.61
CA ASN A 208 -7.60 -2.24 15.35
C ASN A 208 -7.17 -2.42 16.81
N PRO A 209 -6.04 -1.85 17.26
CA PRO A 209 -5.58 -2.02 18.64
C PRO A 209 -6.38 -1.18 19.63
N ALA A 210 -7.02 -0.09 19.18
CA ALA A 210 -7.77 0.84 20.00
C ALA A 210 -9.20 0.35 20.32
N ASP A 211 -9.76 -0.53 19.48
CA ASP A 211 -11.06 -1.15 19.71
C ASP A 211 -11.12 -2.55 19.09
N ARG A 212 -10.84 -3.55 19.90
CA ARG A 212 -10.82 -4.95 19.45
C ARG A 212 -12.20 -5.49 19.05
N ASN A 213 -13.30 -4.88 19.53
CA ASN A 213 -14.65 -5.29 19.14
C ASN A 213 -14.95 -4.91 17.69
N MET A 214 -14.27 -3.89 17.17
CA MET A 214 -14.34 -3.50 15.76
C MET A 214 -13.46 -4.38 14.85
N GLY A 215 -12.65 -5.29 15.41
CA GLY A 215 -11.79 -6.20 14.65
C GLY A 215 -10.78 -5.47 13.78
N VAL A 216 -11.00 -5.45 12.46
CA VAL A 216 -10.13 -4.78 11.47
C VAL A 216 -10.63 -3.38 11.08
N TRP A 217 -11.77 -2.95 11.61
CA TRP A 217 -12.35 -1.66 11.30
C TRP A 217 -11.86 -0.58 12.26
N TYR A 218 -11.36 0.50 11.72
CA TYR A 218 -10.86 1.66 12.47
C TYR A 218 -11.87 2.80 12.43
N SER A 219 -11.90 3.61 13.46
CA SER A 219 -12.63 4.88 13.53
C SER A 219 -11.73 5.98 14.06
N LEU A 220 -11.84 7.18 13.49
CA LEU A 220 -11.14 8.38 13.96
C LEU A 220 -12.05 9.30 14.77
N LYS A 221 -13.28 8.89 15.07
CA LYS A 221 -14.22 9.70 15.86
C LYS A 221 -13.62 10.00 17.24
N GLY A 222 -13.47 11.29 17.55
CA GLY A 222 -12.90 11.74 18.83
C GLY A 222 -11.41 11.43 19.02
N LYS A 223 -10.69 11.05 17.96
CA LYS A 223 -9.26 10.78 18.00
C LYS A 223 -8.47 11.98 17.48
N THR A 224 -7.26 12.15 17.99
CA THR A 224 -6.26 13.11 17.51
C THR A 224 -5.11 12.42 16.78
N VAL A 225 -5.05 11.11 16.91
CA VAL A 225 -4.00 10.25 16.36
C VAL A 225 -4.62 8.96 15.84
N LEU A 226 -4.15 8.42 14.73
CA LEU A 226 -4.41 7.06 14.29
C LEU A 226 -3.41 6.12 14.96
N GLU A 227 -3.89 5.22 15.80
CA GLU A 227 -3.10 4.14 16.39
C GLU A 227 -3.24 2.87 15.56
N THR A 228 -2.11 2.33 15.11
CA THR A 228 -2.00 0.99 14.50
C THR A 228 -1.17 0.09 15.41
N PRO A 229 -1.17 -1.23 15.23
CA PRO A 229 -0.43 -2.13 16.11
C PRO A 229 1.07 -1.86 16.22
N GLU A 230 1.67 -1.30 15.17
CA GLU A 230 3.12 -1.11 15.09
C GLU A 230 3.52 0.37 14.89
N TRP A 231 2.54 1.31 14.76
CA TRP A 231 2.84 2.73 14.52
C TRP A 231 1.73 3.66 14.96
N ARG A 232 2.06 4.95 15.13
CA ARG A 232 1.11 6.03 15.40
C ARG A 232 1.27 7.12 14.36
N PHE A 233 0.14 7.59 13.80
CA PHE A 233 0.14 8.66 12.81
C PHE A 233 -0.66 9.86 13.34
N PRO A 234 -0.08 11.07 13.38
CA PRO A 234 -0.86 12.30 13.46
C PRO A 234 -1.88 12.35 12.33
N LEU A 235 -3.10 12.83 12.58
CA LEU A 235 -4.18 12.77 11.58
C LEU A 235 -3.91 13.63 10.35
N GLU A 236 -3.12 14.71 10.51
CA GLU A 236 -2.66 15.56 9.41
C GLU A 236 -1.67 14.87 8.45
N LYS A 237 -1.25 13.63 8.78
CA LYS A 237 -0.41 12.79 7.92
C LYS A 237 -1.19 11.98 6.89
N LEU A 238 -2.51 12.19 6.78
CA LEU A 238 -3.31 11.64 5.70
C LEU A 238 -2.94 12.30 4.37
N ARG A 239 -2.70 11.47 3.35
CA ARG A 239 -2.30 11.89 2.01
C ARG A 239 -3.12 11.14 0.95
N LYS A 240 -3.22 11.76 -0.23
CA LYS A 240 -3.77 11.13 -1.44
C LYS A 240 -2.78 11.21 -2.59
N PHE A 241 -2.88 10.26 -3.52
CA PHE A 241 -2.15 10.26 -4.78
C PHE A 241 -2.65 11.35 -5.74
#